data_1a57db25a482619800304314d654fbd5
#
_entry.id   1a57db25a482619800304314d654fbd5
#
_cell.length_a   1.000
_cell.length_b   1.000
_cell.length_c   1.000
_cell.angle_alpha   90.00
_cell.angle_beta   90.00
_cell.angle_gamma   90.00
#
_symmetry.space_group_name_H-M   'P 1'
#
loop_
_entity.id
_entity.type
_entity.pdbx_description
1 polymer ?
#
loop_
_entity_poly.entity_id
_entity_poly.type
_entity_poly.pdbx_seq_one_letter_code
_entity_poly.pdbx_strand_id
1 'polypeptide(L)'
;MITIIRKELADYFTSIRIFILFLLVLLASAAALYASYQGIRGIEITTGFVFLRLFTTSGDVIPSLVTFTALFVPIIGIALGFDAINSERSGGTLSRLLSQPVYRDNVINAKFLAGIVTLSIMMAVTILIVAGYGLRMIGVPPSAEEIIRLFLYLALTIVYGAFWMGLAILFSVLFRRIATSLLSSLALWLFFGFFYVNLIVPAIAKTTEIFLLLQRFSPNTLFQEATTVLLLPQWRGAGILTAGEEIAYMLLNPLSLGQSMLIIWPQLTSLISLTVVCFAISYVLFMRQEIRPT
;
A
#
# COMPACT_ATOMS: atom_id res chain seq x y z
N MET A 1 -18.87 -5.13 -18.51
CA MET A 1 -17.83 -4.69 -17.56
C MET A 1 -18.44 -4.13 -16.26
N ILE A 2 -19.28 -3.10 -16.30
CA ILE A 2 -19.87 -2.46 -15.07
C ILE A 2 -20.63 -3.46 -14.18
N THR A 3 -21.41 -4.36 -14.77
CA THR A 3 -22.17 -5.38 -14.04
C THR A 3 -21.24 -6.33 -13.27
N ILE A 4 -20.10 -6.70 -13.85
CA ILE A 4 -19.11 -7.55 -13.18
C ILE A 4 -18.46 -6.78 -12.03
N ILE A 5 -18.06 -5.50 -12.24
CA ILE A 5 -17.51 -4.66 -11.18
C ILE A 5 -18.48 -4.55 -9.99
N ARG A 6 -19.76 -4.30 -10.25
CA ARG A 6 -20.78 -4.22 -9.18
C ARG A 6 -20.92 -5.54 -8.41
N LYS A 7 -20.90 -6.68 -9.11
CA LYS A 7 -20.91 -8.00 -8.47
C LYS A 7 -19.66 -8.19 -7.58
N GLU A 8 -18.46 -7.96 -8.13
CA GLU A 8 -17.22 -8.13 -7.39
C GLU A 8 -17.15 -7.20 -6.16
N LEU A 9 -17.60 -5.94 -6.29
CA LEU A 9 -17.70 -5.02 -5.16
C LEU A 9 -18.65 -5.56 -4.09
N ALA A 10 -19.83 -6.05 -4.49
CA ALA A 10 -20.77 -6.66 -3.53
C ALA A 10 -20.13 -7.86 -2.82
N ASP A 11 -19.44 -8.73 -3.56
CA ASP A 11 -18.75 -9.90 -3.01
C ASP A 11 -17.62 -9.50 -2.03
N TYR A 12 -16.86 -8.43 -2.31
CA TYR A 12 -15.85 -7.91 -1.38
C TYR A 12 -16.45 -7.33 -0.12
N PHE A 13 -17.48 -6.48 -0.22
CA PHE A 13 -18.11 -5.84 0.95
C PHE A 13 -18.95 -6.79 1.81
N THR A 14 -19.39 -7.91 1.27
CA THR A 14 -20.07 -8.97 2.04
C THR A 14 -19.12 -10.03 2.58
N SER A 15 -17.84 -9.99 2.17
CA SER A 15 -16.84 -10.96 2.57
C SER A 15 -16.37 -10.72 4.01
N ILE A 16 -16.55 -11.72 4.87
CA ILE A 16 -16.06 -11.68 6.25
C ILE A 16 -14.54 -11.47 6.33
N ARG A 17 -13.77 -11.95 5.35
CA ARG A 17 -12.31 -11.78 5.28
C ARG A 17 -11.94 -10.29 5.17
N ILE A 18 -12.58 -9.58 4.25
CA ILE A 18 -12.34 -8.16 4.02
C ILE A 18 -12.81 -7.33 5.21
N PHE A 19 -13.94 -7.70 5.81
CA PHE A 19 -14.42 -7.06 7.03
C PHE A 19 -13.43 -7.20 8.20
N ILE A 20 -12.89 -8.40 8.43
CA ILE A 20 -11.88 -8.63 9.49
C ILE A 20 -10.60 -7.82 9.21
N LEU A 21 -10.12 -7.81 7.97
CA LEU A 21 -8.94 -7.03 7.59
C LEU A 21 -9.17 -5.53 7.79
N PHE A 22 -10.33 -5.03 7.40
CA PHE A 22 -10.68 -3.62 7.60
C PHE A 22 -10.76 -3.26 9.08
N LEU A 23 -11.41 -4.09 9.90
CA LEU A 23 -11.47 -3.90 11.35
C LEU A 23 -10.07 -3.89 11.97
N LEU A 24 -9.20 -4.79 11.56
CA LEU A 24 -7.82 -4.87 12.05
C LEU A 24 -7.03 -3.61 11.70
N VAL A 25 -7.18 -3.10 10.46
CA VAL A 25 -6.55 -1.83 10.03
C VAL A 25 -7.08 -0.65 10.84
N LEU A 26 -8.38 -0.59 11.11
CA LEU A 26 -8.96 0.46 11.93
C LEU A 26 -8.45 0.41 13.37
N LEU A 27 -8.34 -0.78 13.96
CA LEU A 27 -7.79 -0.94 15.33
C LEU A 27 -6.32 -0.53 15.39
N ALA A 28 -5.51 -0.96 14.41
CA ALA A 28 -4.11 -0.56 14.32
C ALA A 28 -3.96 0.95 14.13
N SER A 29 -4.82 1.55 13.31
CA SER A 29 -4.83 2.99 13.07
C SER A 29 -5.23 3.78 14.31
N ALA A 30 -6.19 3.27 15.09
CA ALA A 30 -6.59 3.87 16.38
C ALA A 30 -5.44 3.79 17.40
N ALA A 31 -4.73 2.66 17.48
CA ALA A 31 -3.56 2.50 18.31
C ALA A 31 -2.42 3.46 17.91
N ALA A 32 -2.14 3.57 16.60
CA ALA A 32 -1.15 4.52 16.07
C ALA A 32 -1.51 5.98 16.39
N LEU A 33 -2.78 6.34 16.20
CA LEU A 33 -3.27 7.69 16.55
C LEU A 33 -3.08 8.01 18.03
N TYR A 34 -3.41 7.06 18.90
CA TYR A 34 -3.20 7.23 20.35
C TYR A 34 -1.72 7.42 20.69
N ALA A 35 -0.83 6.61 20.11
CA ALA A 35 0.60 6.70 20.30
C ALA A 35 1.17 8.04 19.77
N SER A 36 0.75 8.47 18.58
CA SER A 36 1.14 9.76 18.00
C SER A 36 0.70 10.94 18.88
N TYR A 37 -0.51 10.88 19.42
CA TYR A 37 -1.02 11.92 20.35
C TYR A 37 -0.18 12.02 21.63
N GLN A 38 0.20 10.91 22.21
CA GLN A 38 1.11 10.89 23.38
C GLN A 38 2.47 11.50 23.05
N GLY A 39 3.05 11.14 21.90
CA GLY A 39 4.34 11.67 21.45
C GLY A 39 4.31 13.17 21.15
N ILE A 40 3.20 13.69 20.63
CA ILE A 40 3.07 15.13 20.31
C ILE A 40 2.89 15.99 21.56
N ARG A 41 2.24 15.50 22.62
CA ARG A 41 1.98 16.26 23.86
C ARG A 41 3.23 16.79 24.56
N GLY A 42 4.39 16.18 24.33
CA GLY A 42 5.66 16.57 24.96
C GLY A 42 6.52 17.53 24.12
N ILE A 43 6.10 17.88 22.92
CA ILE A 43 6.91 18.66 21.99
C ILE A 43 6.33 20.08 21.90
N GLU A 44 7.14 21.12 22.13
CA GLU A 44 6.75 22.49 21.84
C GLU A 44 6.39 22.63 20.35
N ILE A 45 5.18 23.14 20.07
CA ILE A 45 4.63 23.32 18.71
C ILE A 45 5.33 24.53 18.06
N THR A 46 6.61 24.41 17.79
CA THR A 46 7.40 25.46 17.13
C THR A 46 7.51 25.29 15.60
N THR A 47 7.05 24.15 15.08
CA THR A 47 7.21 23.80 13.64
C THR A 47 5.87 23.67 12.94
N GLY A 48 5.77 24.16 11.70
CA GLY A 48 4.63 23.92 10.80
C GLY A 48 4.37 22.43 10.56
N PHE A 49 3.23 22.09 9.95
CA PHE A 49 2.82 20.71 9.61
C PHE A 49 2.52 19.81 10.82
N VAL A 50 1.95 20.39 11.87
CA VAL A 50 1.59 19.65 13.10
C VAL A 50 0.61 18.52 12.84
N PHE A 51 -0.32 18.72 11.89
CA PHE A 51 -1.33 17.74 11.58
C PHE A 51 -0.76 16.47 10.91
N LEU A 52 0.29 16.61 10.07
CA LEU A 52 0.97 15.47 9.45
C LEU A 52 1.72 14.60 10.46
N ARG A 53 2.11 15.16 11.61
CA ARG A 53 2.76 14.39 12.69
C ARG A 53 1.87 13.32 13.28
N LEU A 54 0.54 13.45 13.19
CA LEU A 54 -0.39 12.37 13.57
C LEU A 54 -0.17 11.07 12.80
N PHE A 55 0.28 11.18 11.56
CA PHE A 55 0.50 10.06 10.68
C PHE A 55 1.91 9.49 10.79
N THR A 56 2.88 10.30 11.19
CA THR A 56 4.31 9.99 11.12
C THR A 56 4.96 9.74 12.49
N THR A 57 4.40 10.28 13.58
CA THR A 57 4.97 10.10 14.91
C THR A 57 4.70 8.69 15.41
N SER A 58 5.75 8.03 15.88
CA SER A 58 5.67 6.73 16.58
C SER A 58 5.65 6.96 18.11
N GLY A 59 5.02 6.06 18.85
CA GLY A 59 5.21 5.94 20.27
C GLY A 59 6.42 5.07 20.60
N ASP A 60 6.70 4.88 21.90
CA ASP A 60 7.83 4.05 22.36
C ASP A 60 7.72 2.59 21.89
N VAL A 61 6.52 2.06 21.81
CA VAL A 61 6.25 0.66 21.45
C VAL A 61 5.40 0.55 20.18
N ILE A 62 4.51 1.51 19.93
CA ILE A 62 3.53 1.48 18.86
C ILE A 62 4.07 2.25 17.64
N PRO A 63 4.23 1.60 16.48
CA PRO A 63 4.67 2.25 15.27
C PRO A 63 3.71 3.34 14.77
N SER A 64 4.22 4.23 13.91
CA SER A 64 3.40 5.27 13.28
C SER A 64 2.35 4.68 12.32
N LEU A 65 1.34 5.48 11.96
CA LEU A 65 0.33 5.07 10.99
C LEU A 65 0.95 4.73 9.63
N VAL A 66 1.96 5.47 9.20
CA VAL A 66 2.67 5.19 7.94
C VAL A 66 3.31 3.80 7.97
N THR A 67 3.92 3.42 9.08
CA THR A 67 4.53 2.09 9.27
C THR A 67 3.46 0.99 9.22
N PHE A 68 2.32 1.19 9.90
CA PHE A 68 1.20 0.27 9.82
C PHE A 68 0.63 0.17 8.40
N THR A 69 0.51 1.28 7.70
CA THR A 69 0.05 1.29 6.30
C THR A 69 1.02 0.49 5.41
N ALA A 70 2.32 0.68 5.56
CA ALA A 70 3.33 -0.08 4.82
C ALA A 70 3.24 -1.60 5.06
N LEU A 71 2.79 -2.01 6.25
CA LEU A 71 2.60 -3.42 6.62
C LEU A 71 1.26 -3.99 6.11
N PHE A 72 0.15 -3.28 6.34
CA PHE A 72 -1.19 -3.82 6.09
C PHE A 72 -1.66 -3.68 4.64
N VAL A 73 -1.25 -2.64 3.93
CA VAL A 73 -1.68 -2.43 2.53
C VAL A 73 -1.29 -3.58 1.60
N PRO A 74 -0.06 -4.14 1.68
CA PRO A 74 0.27 -5.37 0.95
C PRO A 74 -0.66 -6.55 1.28
N ILE A 75 -0.97 -6.75 2.55
CA ILE A 75 -1.83 -7.85 3.01
C ILE A 75 -3.24 -7.68 2.44
N ILE A 76 -3.78 -6.45 2.45
CA ILE A 76 -5.08 -6.14 1.85
C ILE A 76 -5.03 -6.37 0.33
N GLY A 77 -4.00 -5.86 -0.36
CA GLY A 77 -3.82 -6.06 -1.79
C GLY A 77 -3.77 -7.55 -2.16
N ILE A 78 -2.98 -8.34 -1.41
CA ILE A 78 -2.90 -9.78 -1.58
C ILE A 78 -4.27 -10.43 -1.32
N ALA A 79 -4.98 -10.05 -0.25
CA ALA A 79 -6.28 -10.60 0.09
C ALA A 79 -7.37 -10.32 -0.95
N LEU A 80 -7.27 -9.22 -1.69
CA LEU A 80 -8.17 -8.88 -2.79
C LEU A 80 -7.84 -9.61 -4.09
N GLY A 81 -6.57 -10.07 -4.27
CA GLY A 81 -6.10 -10.61 -5.55
C GLY A 81 -5.85 -12.12 -5.60
N PHE A 82 -5.48 -12.76 -4.47
CA PHE A 82 -4.93 -14.14 -4.47
C PHE A 82 -5.88 -15.22 -4.96
N ASP A 83 -7.18 -15.05 -4.84
CA ASP A 83 -8.21 -15.99 -5.26
C ASP A 83 -9.02 -15.51 -6.47
N ALA A 84 -8.66 -14.39 -7.07
CA ALA A 84 -9.45 -13.71 -8.10
C ALA A 84 -9.82 -14.59 -9.30
N ILE A 85 -8.93 -15.46 -9.76
CA ILE A 85 -9.14 -16.33 -10.93
C ILE A 85 -9.25 -17.80 -10.55
N ASN A 86 -8.39 -18.28 -9.64
CA ASN A 86 -8.34 -19.69 -9.30
C ASN A 86 -9.55 -20.17 -8.50
N SER A 87 -10.24 -19.30 -7.75
CA SER A 87 -11.49 -19.64 -7.06
C SER A 87 -12.62 -19.94 -8.05
N GLU A 88 -12.76 -19.13 -9.11
CA GLU A 88 -13.74 -19.38 -10.16
C GLU A 88 -13.42 -20.62 -11.00
N ARG A 89 -12.11 -20.91 -11.19
CA ARG A 89 -11.66 -22.12 -11.84
C ARG A 89 -11.99 -23.35 -11.01
N SER A 90 -11.67 -23.35 -9.72
CA SER A 90 -11.93 -24.50 -8.82
C SER A 90 -13.42 -24.72 -8.56
N GLY A 91 -14.22 -23.65 -8.58
CA GLY A 91 -15.68 -23.71 -8.43
C GLY A 91 -16.45 -24.05 -9.71
N GLY A 92 -15.75 -24.23 -10.85
CA GLY A 92 -16.40 -24.50 -12.15
C GLY A 92 -17.25 -23.32 -12.69
N THR A 93 -17.19 -22.16 -12.04
CA THR A 93 -17.96 -20.98 -12.42
C THR A 93 -17.32 -20.22 -13.58
N LEU A 94 -16.02 -20.37 -13.78
CA LEU A 94 -15.28 -19.69 -14.85
C LEU A 94 -15.79 -20.10 -16.25
N SER A 95 -16.08 -21.38 -16.47
CA SER A 95 -16.63 -21.87 -17.75
C SER A 95 -18.04 -21.32 -18.01
N ARG A 96 -18.87 -21.22 -16.97
CA ARG A 96 -20.23 -20.62 -17.09
C ARG A 96 -20.16 -19.11 -17.34
N LEU A 97 -19.23 -18.41 -16.72
CA LEU A 97 -19.05 -16.97 -16.92
C LEU A 97 -18.56 -16.66 -18.33
N LEU A 98 -17.70 -17.49 -18.90
CA LEU A 98 -17.19 -17.34 -20.25
C LEU A 98 -18.10 -17.89 -21.36
N SER A 99 -19.13 -18.68 -21.01
CA SER A 99 -20.19 -19.06 -21.95
C SER A 99 -21.25 -17.95 -22.15
N GLN A 100 -21.26 -16.93 -21.28
CA GLN A 100 -22.05 -15.72 -21.49
C GLN A 100 -21.34 -14.82 -22.53
N PRO A 101 -22.06 -13.89 -23.18
CA PRO A 101 -21.48 -12.95 -24.16
C PRO A 101 -20.62 -11.87 -23.45
N VAL A 102 -19.61 -12.31 -22.69
CA VAL A 102 -18.66 -11.47 -21.95
C VAL A 102 -17.25 -11.75 -22.46
N TYR A 103 -16.53 -10.70 -22.84
CA TYR A 103 -15.14 -10.82 -23.23
C TYR A 103 -14.27 -11.18 -22.02
N ARG A 104 -13.28 -12.05 -22.21
CA ARG A 104 -12.34 -12.49 -21.15
C ARG A 104 -11.57 -11.34 -20.51
N ASP A 105 -11.19 -10.34 -21.32
CA ASP A 105 -10.52 -9.14 -20.85
C ASP A 105 -11.36 -8.35 -19.85
N ASN A 106 -12.69 -8.29 -20.05
CA ASN A 106 -13.59 -7.62 -19.11
C ASN A 106 -13.61 -8.28 -17.72
N VAL A 107 -13.35 -9.58 -17.63
CA VAL A 107 -13.35 -10.30 -16.35
C VAL A 107 -12.15 -9.89 -15.50
N ILE A 108 -10.92 -9.99 -16.03
CA ILE A 108 -9.71 -9.65 -15.26
C ILE A 108 -9.63 -8.16 -14.96
N ASN A 109 -10.01 -7.31 -15.94
CA ASN A 109 -10.05 -5.86 -15.72
C ASN A 109 -11.08 -5.46 -14.65
N ALA A 110 -12.27 -6.07 -14.68
CA ALA A 110 -13.31 -5.79 -13.68
C ALA A 110 -12.87 -6.18 -12.27
N LYS A 111 -12.22 -7.33 -12.10
CA LYS A 111 -11.70 -7.79 -10.82
C LYS A 111 -10.62 -6.85 -10.28
N PHE A 112 -9.67 -6.46 -11.13
CA PHE A 112 -8.62 -5.52 -10.75
C PHE A 112 -9.20 -4.16 -10.37
N LEU A 113 -10.12 -3.60 -11.16
CA LEU A 113 -10.76 -2.31 -10.86
C LEU A 113 -11.63 -2.37 -9.59
N ALA A 114 -12.40 -3.44 -9.40
CA ALA A 114 -13.20 -3.62 -8.19
C ALA A 114 -12.30 -3.68 -6.94
N GLY A 115 -11.18 -4.38 -7.03
CA GLY A 115 -10.20 -4.44 -5.95
C GLY A 115 -9.55 -3.08 -5.66
N ILE A 116 -9.17 -2.28 -6.69
CA ILE A 116 -8.67 -0.92 -6.51
C ILE A 116 -9.71 -0.04 -5.82
N VAL A 117 -10.96 -0.09 -6.23
CA VAL A 117 -12.05 0.69 -5.61
C VAL A 117 -12.23 0.30 -4.15
N THR A 118 -12.25 -1.00 -3.84
CA THR A 118 -12.36 -1.50 -2.46
C THR A 118 -11.19 -1.02 -1.60
N LEU A 119 -9.96 -1.18 -2.08
CA LEU A 119 -8.76 -0.69 -1.40
C LEU A 119 -8.82 0.82 -1.17
N SER A 120 -9.22 1.58 -2.19
CA SER A 120 -9.34 3.05 -2.12
C SER A 120 -10.34 3.48 -1.04
N ILE A 121 -11.50 2.84 -0.98
CA ILE A 121 -12.52 3.13 0.03
C ILE A 121 -11.99 2.79 1.42
N MET A 122 -11.38 1.61 1.62
CA MET A 122 -10.81 1.21 2.90
C MET A 122 -9.76 2.21 3.40
N MET A 123 -8.80 2.61 2.54
CA MET A 123 -7.75 3.54 2.91
C MET A 123 -8.26 4.95 3.11
N ALA A 124 -9.19 5.44 2.25
CA ALA A 124 -9.80 6.74 2.42
C ALA A 124 -10.57 6.85 3.74
N VAL A 125 -11.38 5.85 4.09
CA VAL A 125 -12.11 5.81 5.36
C VAL A 125 -11.13 5.80 6.55
N THR A 126 -10.07 5.00 6.48
CA THR A 126 -9.04 4.95 7.53
C THR A 126 -8.38 6.32 7.74
N ILE A 127 -7.92 6.96 6.67
CA ILE A 127 -7.30 8.29 6.72
C ILE A 127 -8.27 9.34 7.25
N LEU A 128 -9.54 9.32 6.81
CA LEU A 128 -10.57 10.26 7.26
C LEU A 128 -10.89 10.09 8.76
N ILE A 129 -10.96 8.85 9.24
CA ILE A 129 -11.18 8.58 10.67
C ILE A 129 -10.01 9.10 11.49
N VAL A 130 -8.78 8.80 11.09
CA VAL A 130 -7.57 9.28 11.78
C VAL A 130 -7.50 10.81 11.74
N ALA A 131 -7.77 11.43 10.59
CA ALA A 131 -7.80 12.88 10.46
C ALA A 131 -8.89 13.53 11.33
N GLY A 132 -10.10 12.97 11.33
CA GLY A 132 -11.22 13.49 12.11
C GLY A 132 -11.01 13.41 13.62
N TYR A 133 -10.56 12.25 14.13
CA TYR A 133 -10.22 12.09 15.54
C TYR A 133 -8.97 12.91 15.91
N GLY A 134 -7.98 12.95 15.03
CA GLY A 134 -6.77 13.74 15.21
C GLY A 134 -7.08 15.23 15.35
N LEU A 135 -7.95 15.76 14.51
CA LEU A 135 -8.44 17.14 14.60
C LEU A 135 -9.06 17.43 15.96
N ARG A 136 -9.88 16.52 16.48
CA ARG A 136 -10.50 16.65 17.79
C ARG A 136 -9.47 16.59 18.94
N MET A 137 -8.41 15.80 18.80
CA MET A 137 -7.40 15.60 19.84
C MET A 137 -6.39 16.75 19.91
N ILE A 138 -5.96 17.27 18.75
CA ILE A 138 -4.95 18.36 18.67
C ILE A 138 -5.63 19.74 18.75
N GLY A 139 -6.85 19.88 18.22
CA GLY A 139 -7.56 21.17 18.15
C GLY A 139 -7.05 22.13 17.08
N VAL A 140 -6.08 21.73 16.26
CA VAL A 140 -5.52 22.55 15.17
C VAL A 140 -6.00 22.01 13.83
N PRO A 141 -6.68 22.81 12.99
CA PRO A 141 -7.12 22.35 11.67
C PRO A 141 -5.90 22.20 10.72
N PRO A 142 -5.96 21.22 9.79
CA PRO A 142 -4.92 21.06 8.80
C PRO A 142 -4.87 22.25 7.84
N SER A 143 -3.68 22.65 7.44
CA SER A 143 -3.46 23.62 6.39
C SER A 143 -3.86 23.04 5.01
N ALA A 144 -4.09 23.92 4.02
CA ALA A 144 -4.40 23.48 2.65
C ALA A 144 -3.29 22.58 2.07
N GLU A 145 -2.04 22.87 2.39
CA GLU A 145 -0.91 22.05 1.95
C GLU A 145 -0.92 20.66 2.60
N GLU A 146 -1.20 20.56 3.89
CA GLU A 146 -1.32 19.28 4.60
C GLU A 146 -2.44 18.40 4.03
N ILE A 147 -3.57 19.03 3.67
CA ILE A 147 -4.69 18.31 3.02
C ILE A 147 -4.23 17.73 1.68
N ILE A 148 -3.55 18.52 0.84
CA ILE A 148 -3.05 18.02 -0.46
C ILE A 148 -2.04 16.91 -0.26
N ARG A 149 -1.14 16.99 0.72
CA ARG A 149 -0.16 15.95 1.05
C ARG A 149 -0.85 14.65 1.48
N LEU A 150 -1.94 14.73 2.24
CA LEU A 150 -2.75 13.57 2.62
C LEU A 150 -3.47 12.92 1.41
N PHE A 151 -3.97 13.71 0.46
CA PHE A 151 -4.52 13.17 -0.78
C PHE A 151 -3.46 12.46 -1.63
N LEU A 152 -2.26 13.03 -1.73
CA LEU A 152 -1.14 12.39 -2.43
C LEU A 152 -0.68 11.11 -1.71
N TYR A 153 -0.68 11.12 -0.37
CA TYR A 153 -0.42 9.91 0.43
C TYR A 153 -1.45 8.82 0.16
N LEU A 154 -2.74 9.18 0.10
CA LEU A 154 -3.79 8.22 -0.27
C LEU A 154 -3.55 7.65 -1.68
N ALA A 155 -3.25 8.50 -2.67
CA ALA A 155 -2.98 8.07 -4.03
C ALA A 155 -1.76 7.12 -4.10
N LEU A 156 -0.67 7.46 -3.40
CA LEU A 156 0.53 6.62 -3.31
C LEU A 156 0.22 5.26 -2.63
N THR A 157 -0.59 5.28 -1.59
CA THR A 157 -1.04 4.07 -0.88
C THR A 157 -1.87 3.15 -1.78
N ILE A 158 -2.75 3.73 -2.61
CA ILE A 158 -3.55 2.97 -3.59
C ILE A 158 -2.63 2.33 -4.64
N VAL A 159 -1.65 3.06 -5.17
CA VAL A 159 -0.68 2.53 -6.15
C VAL A 159 0.13 1.37 -5.54
N TYR A 160 0.59 1.55 -4.31
CA TYR A 160 1.33 0.52 -3.59
C TYR A 160 0.51 -0.76 -3.33
N GLY A 161 -0.76 -0.60 -2.93
CA GLY A 161 -1.66 -1.74 -2.76
C GLY A 161 -2.07 -2.39 -4.07
N ALA A 162 -2.22 -1.59 -5.15
CA ALA A 162 -2.50 -2.10 -6.49
C ALA A 162 -1.36 -2.96 -7.04
N PHE A 163 -0.09 -2.62 -6.72
CA PHE A 163 1.06 -3.47 -7.04
C PHE A 163 0.92 -4.87 -6.40
N TRP A 164 0.70 -4.93 -5.08
CA TRP A 164 0.58 -6.20 -4.38
C TRP A 164 -0.65 -7.00 -4.81
N MET A 165 -1.74 -6.31 -5.12
CA MET A 165 -2.94 -6.95 -5.69
C MET A 165 -2.68 -7.48 -7.10
N GLY A 166 -2.02 -6.71 -7.97
CA GLY A 166 -1.64 -7.14 -9.32
C GLY A 166 -0.74 -8.37 -9.30
N LEU A 167 0.23 -8.42 -8.37
CA LEU A 167 1.08 -9.57 -8.11
C LEU A 167 0.28 -10.79 -7.64
N ALA A 168 -0.67 -10.59 -6.72
CA ALA A 168 -1.52 -11.66 -6.21
C ALA A 168 -2.45 -12.22 -7.30
N ILE A 169 -2.99 -11.36 -8.17
CA ILE A 169 -3.75 -11.78 -9.36
C ILE A 169 -2.85 -12.59 -10.32
N LEU A 170 -1.59 -12.17 -10.51
CA LEU A 170 -0.63 -12.93 -11.31
C LEU A 170 -0.48 -14.35 -10.78
N PHE A 171 -0.29 -14.52 -9.48
CA PHE A 171 -0.20 -15.84 -8.87
C PHE A 171 -1.52 -16.60 -8.91
N SER A 172 -2.67 -15.92 -8.83
CA SER A 172 -3.99 -16.53 -9.01
C SER A 172 -4.20 -17.08 -10.42
N VAL A 173 -3.59 -16.45 -11.43
CA VAL A 173 -3.59 -16.97 -12.81
C VAL A 173 -2.63 -18.13 -12.97
N LEU A 174 -1.42 -18.05 -12.40
CA LEU A 174 -0.36 -19.06 -12.53
C LEU A 174 -0.70 -20.35 -11.79
N PHE A 175 -1.17 -20.26 -10.55
CA PHE A 175 -1.42 -21.42 -9.72
C PHE A 175 -2.88 -21.87 -9.77
N ARG A 176 -3.09 -23.18 -9.83
CA ARG A 176 -4.44 -23.75 -9.83
C ARG A 176 -5.08 -23.78 -8.43
N ARG A 177 -4.26 -23.89 -7.39
CA ARG A 177 -4.73 -23.98 -6.00
C ARG A 177 -4.71 -22.62 -5.34
N ILE A 178 -5.80 -22.25 -4.67
CA ILE A 178 -5.94 -20.98 -3.96
C ILE A 178 -4.85 -20.83 -2.89
N ALA A 179 -4.58 -21.88 -2.13
CA ALA A 179 -3.58 -21.87 -1.06
C ALA A 179 -2.15 -21.59 -1.59
N THR A 180 -1.77 -22.15 -2.74
CA THR A 180 -0.44 -21.90 -3.32
C THR A 180 -0.29 -20.46 -3.82
N SER A 181 -1.35 -19.88 -4.39
CA SER A 181 -1.37 -18.47 -4.79
C SER A 181 -1.18 -17.55 -3.58
N LEU A 182 -1.94 -17.79 -2.49
CA LEU A 182 -1.83 -17.01 -1.26
C LEU A 182 -0.42 -17.10 -0.65
N LEU A 183 0.08 -18.34 -0.47
CA LEU A 183 1.40 -18.58 0.14
C LEU A 183 2.52 -17.95 -0.69
N SER A 184 2.47 -18.04 -2.03
CA SER A 184 3.48 -17.43 -2.89
C SER A 184 3.46 -15.91 -2.82
N SER A 185 2.27 -15.31 -2.78
CA SER A 185 2.12 -13.85 -2.62
C SER A 185 2.67 -13.36 -1.28
N LEU A 186 2.32 -14.05 -0.19
CA LEU A 186 2.80 -13.74 1.15
C LEU A 186 4.31 -13.99 1.28
N ALA A 187 4.83 -15.08 0.71
CA ALA A 187 6.26 -15.37 0.73
C ALA A 187 7.07 -14.28 0.03
N LEU A 188 6.60 -13.79 -1.12
CA LEU A 188 7.28 -12.72 -1.84
C LEU A 188 7.20 -11.38 -1.08
N TRP A 189 6.05 -11.10 -0.44
CA TRP A 189 5.91 -9.92 0.42
C TRP A 189 6.86 -9.98 1.62
N LEU A 190 6.93 -11.12 2.33
CA LEU A 190 7.87 -11.32 3.43
C LEU A 190 9.32 -11.24 2.97
N PHE A 191 9.62 -11.78 1.79
CA PHE A 191 10.95 -11.72 1.22
C PHE A 191 11.40 -10.26 1.00
N PHE A 192 10.64 -9.47 0.26
CA PHE A 192 11.00 -8.07 -0.01
C PHE A 192 10.81 -7.15 1.20
N GLY A 193 9.81 -7.39 2.04
CA GLY A 193 9.49 -6.54 3.18
C GLY A 193 10.40 -6.78 4.39
N PHE A 194 10.93 -7.99 4.55
CA PHE A 194 11.71 -8.34 5.72
C PHE A 194 13.10 -8.91 5.38
N PHE A 195 13.18 -10.04 4.66
CA PHE A 195 14.44 -10.73 4.45
C PHE A 195 15.39 -9.94 3.56
N TYR A 196 14.90 -9.38 2.46
CA TYR A 196 15.72 -8.65 1.51
C TYR A 196 16.35 -7.40 2.15
N VAL A 197 15.52 -6.57 2.78
CA VAL A 197 15.96 -5.27 3.33
C VAL A 197 16.82 -5.45 4.59
N ASN A 198 16.47 -6.40 5.47
CA ASN A 198 17.13 -6.51 6.77
C ASN A 198 18.28 -7.53 6.82
N LEU A 199 18.34 -8.50 5.90
CA LEU A 199 19.38 -9.54 5.89
C LEU A 199 20.27 -9.46 4.65
N ILE A 200 19.68 -9.44 3.44
CA ILE A 200 20.45 -9.55 2.20
C ILE A 200 21.18 -8.25 1.90
N VAL A 201 20.48 -7.11 1.95
CA VAL A 201 21.11 -5.81 1.64
C VAL A 201 22.26 -5.49 2.58
N PRO A 202 22.15 -5.60 3.93
CA PRO A 202 23.26 -5.36 4.83
C PRO A 202 24.44 -6.32 4.64
N ALA A 203 24.17 -7.57 4.23
CA ALA A 203 25.21 -8.57 4.00
C ALA A 203 26.05 -8.29 2.74
N ILE A 204 25.46 -7.65 1.73
CA ILE A 204 26.09 -7.40 0.42
C ILE A 204 26.66 -5.97 0.33
N ALA A 205 25.97 -5.00 0.93
CA ALA A 205 26.34 -3.59 0.82
C ALA A 205 27.60 -3.28 1.63
N LYS A 206 28.67 -2.91 0.94
CA LYS A 206 29.94 -2.50 1.54
C LYS A 206 30.01 -1.00 1.83
N THR A 207 29.17 -0.20 1.20
CA THR A 207 29.12 1.26 1.33
C THR A 207 27.68 1.72 1.51
N THR A 208 27.48 2.89 2.12
CA THR A 208 26.15 3.48 2.32
C THR A 208 25.42 3.73 0.99
N GLU A 209 26.14 4.11 -0.06
CA GLU A 209 25.54 4.35 -1.38
C GLU A 209 24.99 3.05 -1.99
N ILE A 210 25.74 1.96 -1.94
CA ILE A 210 25.32 0.64 -2.43
C ILE A 210 24.13 0.15 -1.59
N PHE A 211 24.16 0.37 -0.28
CA PHE A 211 23.08 0.01 0.63
C PHE A 211 21.77 0.70 0.23
N LEU A 212 21.78 2.01 0.03
CA LEU A 212 20.60 2.78 -0.38
C LEU A 212 20.10 2.37 -1.77
N LEU A 213 20.99 2.12 -2.72
CA LEU A 213 20.60 1.66 -4.04
C LEU A 213 19.95 0.28 -4.01
N LEU A 214 20.52 -0.68 -3.27
CA LEU A 214 19.95 -2.02 -3.16
C LEU A 214 18.60 -2.02 -2.46
N GLN A 215 18.41 -1.23 -1.41
CA GLN A 215 17.11 -1.14 -0.71
C GLN A 215 15.97 -0.72 -1.65
N ARG A 216 16.24 0.12 -2.64
CA ARG A 216 15.24 0.60 -3.61
C ARG A 216 14.69 -0.46 -4.56
N PHE A 217 15.29 -1.66 -4.60
CA PHE A 217 14.66 -2.80 -5.29
C PHE A 217 13.47 -3.38 -4.52
N SER A 218 13.28 -3.02 -3.23
CA SER A 218 12.11 -3.41 -2.47
C SER A 218 10.96 -2.43 -2.71
N PRO A 219 9.76 -2.90 -3.12
CA PRO A 219 8.57 -2.06 -3.23
C PRO A 219 8.17 -1.40 -1.90
N ASN A 220 8.44 -2.08 -0.77
CA ASN A 220 8.19 -1.53 0.56
C ASN A 220 9.07 -0.32 0.83
N THR A 221 10.35 -0.38 0.48
CA THR A 221 11.29 0.74 0.64
C THR A 221 10.88 1.92 -0.23
N LEU A 222 10.52 1.67 -1.50
CA LEU A 222 10.03 2.73 -2.41
C LEU A 222 8.81 3.46 -1.82
N PHE A 223 7.86 2.70 -1.26
CA PHE A 223 6.69 3.28 -0.61
C PHE A 223 7.06 4.08 0.64
N GLN A 224 7.95 3.55 1.51
CA GLN A 224 8.38 4.23 2.73
C GLN A 224 9.19 5.50 2.44
N GLU A 225 10.13 5.47 1.49
CA GLU A 225 10.86 6.67 1.06
C GLU A 225 9.92 7.76 0.55
N ALA A 226 8.99 7.39 -0.34
CA ALA A 226 8.04 8.36 -0.91
C ALA A 226 7.11 8.94 0.16
N THR A 227 6.59 8.12 1.08
CA THR A 227 5.71 8.60 2.16
C THR A 227 6.44 9.47 3.16
N THR A 228 7.68 9.16 3.49
CA THR A 228 8.51 9.96 4.41
C THR A 228 8.73 11.37 3.86
N VAL A 229 9.17 11.49 2.61
CA VAL A 229 9.39 12.80 1.97
C VAL A 229 8.08 13.59 1.82
N LEU A 230 6.96 12.90 1.61
CA LEU A 230 5.66 13.56 1.43
C LEU A 230 5.08 14.09 2.74
N LEU A 231 5.14 13.29 3.80
CA LEU A 231 4.51 13.58 5.09
C LEU A 231 5.45 14.25 6.11
N LEU A 232 6.77 14.18 5.91
CA LEU A 232 7.78 14.85 6.71
C LEU A 232 8.57 15.86 5.83
N PRO A 233 7.98 17.00 5.45
CA PRO A 233 8.63 17.96 4.55
C PRO A 233 9.88 18.63 5.14
N GLN A 234 10.10 18.51 6.44
CA GLN A 234 11.31 18.95 7.12
C GLN A 234 12.52 18.02 6.89
N TRP A 235 12.27 16.90 6.21
CA TRP A 235 13.22 15.82 6.03
C TRP A 235 13.65 15.68 4.56
N ARG A 236 14.94 15.75 4.31
CA ARG A 236 15.51 15.64 2.96
C ARG A 236 16.12 14.27 2.64
N GLY A 237 16.09 13.33 3.58
CA GLY A 237 16.71 12.02 3.40
C GLY A 237 15.81 11.06 2.62
N ALA A 238 16.26 10.59 1.46
CA ALA A 238 15.69 9.41 0.80
C ALA A 238 16.33 8.17 1.44
N GLY A 239 15.87 7.76 2.61
CA GLY A 239 16.36 6.57 3.29
C GLY A 239 15.57 6.30 4.57
N ILE A 240 15.54 5.04 4.98
CA ILE A 240 15.04 4.64 6.29
C ILE A 240 16.08 5.09 7.31
N LEU A 241 15.69 6.03 8.17
CA LEU A 241 16.58 6.59 9.16
C LEU A 241 16.80 5.64 10.32
N THR A 242 18.04 5.51 10.69
CA THR A 242 18.42 4.97 12.00
C THR A 242 18.31 6.08 13.05
N ALA A 243 17.85 5.73 14.23
CA ALA A 243 17.48 6.63 15.34
C ALA A 243 18.58 7.60 15.86
N GLY A 244 19.67 7.78 15.14
CA GLY A 244 20.77 8.70 15.48
C GLY A 244 21.02 9.81 14.46
N GLU A 245 20.43 9.68 13.25
CA GLU A 245 20.67 10.63 12.14
C GLU A 245 19.59 11.71 12.05
N GLU A 246 18.57 11.67 12.91
CA GLU A 246 17.40 12.54 12.88
C GLU A 246 17.74 14.04 12.92
N ILE A 247 18.78 14.43 13.66
CA ILE A 247 19.13 15.84 13.87
C ILE A 247 19.97 16.41 12.72
N ALA A 248 20.78 15.59 12.06
CA ALA A 248 21.72 16.05 11.01
C ALA A 248 21.04 16.41 9.68
N TYR A 249 19.85 15.91 9.42
CA TYR A 249 19.12 16.12 8.16
C TYR A 249 17.87 16.99 8.27
N MET A 250 17.61 17.59 9.44
CA MET A 250 16.52 18.54 9.60
C MET A 250 16.78 19.80 8.78
N LEU A 251 15.93 20.06 7.80
CA LEU A 251 15.98 21.31 7.04
C LEU A 251 15.42 22.47 7.88
N LEU A 252 16.16 23.57 7.93
CA LEU A 252 15.69 24.84 8.50
C LEU A 252 14.41 25.34 7.80
N ASN A 253 14.27 25.06 6.50
CA ASN A 253 13.08 25.37 5.71
C ASN A 253 12.45 24.07 5.19
N PRO A 254 11.15 23.81 5.43
CA PRO A 254 10.47 22.64 4.94
C PRO A 254 10.39 22.65 3.41
N LEU A 255 10.44 21.45 2.81
CA LEU A 255 10.27 21.28 1.37
C LEU A 255 8.88 21.74 0.94
N SER A 256 8.80 22.57 -0.11
CA SER A 256 7.53 22.87 -0.75
C SER A 256 6.93 21.60 -1.39
N LEU A 257 5.61 21.59 -1.59
CA LEU A 257 4.91 20.45 -2.20
C LEU A 257 5.51 20.08 -3.55
N GLY A 258 5.87 21.06 -4.40
CA GLY A 258 6.51 20.81 -5.69
C GLY A 258 7.88 20.14 -5.57
N GLN A 259 8.70 20.54 -4.59
CA GLN A 259 9.99 19.93 -4.32
C GLN A 259 9.83 18.49 -3.81
N SER A 260 8.86 18.25 -2.90
CA SER A 260 8.55 16.88 -2.46
C SER A 260 8.14 15.99 -3.63
N MET A 261 7.32 16.48 -4.56
CA MET A 261 6.90 15.72 -5.75
C MET A 261 8.07 15.42 -6.69
N LEU A 262 9.00 16.36 -6.87
CA LEU A 262 10.21 16.13 -7.66
C LEU A 262 11.14 15.08 -7.06
N ILE A 263 11.15 14.92 -5.74
CA ILE A 263 11.96 13.90 -5.06
C ILE A 263 11.31 12.52 -5.16
N ILE A 264 9.98 12.43 -5.00
CA ILE A 264 9.27 11.15 -4.95
C ILE A 264 8.87 10.58 -6.32
N TRP A 265 9.00 11.36 -7.39
CA TRP A 265 8.55 10.92 -8.71
C TRP A 265 9.22 9.61 -9.19
N PRO A 266 10.53 9.34 -8.93
CA PRO A 266 11.14 8.08 -9.34
C PRO A 266 10.53 6.86 -8.61
N GLN A 267 10.23 7.00 -7.31
CA GLN A 267 9.60 5.96 -6.51
C GLN A 267 8.17 5.68 -6.99
N LEU A 268 7.41 6.76 -7.26
CA LEU A 268 6.05 6.65 -7.77
C LEU A 268 6.01 5.98 -9.15
N THR A 269 6.86 6.42 -10.07
CA THR A 269 6.94 5.82 -11.42
C THR A 269 7.38 4.37 -11.39
N SER A 270 8.31 4.01 -10.50
CA SER A 270 8.75 2.63 -10.30
C SER A 270 7.60 1.74 -9.79
N LEU A 271 6.83 2.20 -8.80
CA LEU A 271 5.68 1.45 -8.27
C LEU A 271 4.58 1.30 -9.33
N ILE A 272 4.27 2.36 -10.09
CA ILE A 272 3.30 2.28 -11.20
C ILE A 272 3.79 1.29 -12.27
N SER A 273 5.06 1.37 -12.67
CA SER A 273 5.65 0.48 -13.67
C SER A 273 5.58 -0.99 -13.22
N LEU A 274 5.94 -1.27 -11.96
CA LEU A 274 5.83 -2.61 -11.38
C LEU A 274 4.37 -3.11 -11.40
N THR A 275 3.41 -2.25 -11.05
CA THR A 275 1.98 -2.58 -11.07
C THR A 275 1.52 -2.93 -12.48
N VAL A 276 1.86 -2.08 -13.46
CA VAL A 276 1.50 -2.29 -14.88
C VAL A 276 2.14 -3.56 -15.42
N VAL A 277 3.42 -3.81 -15.12
CA VAL A 277 4.12 -5.03 -15.58
C VAL A 277 3.47 -6.28 -14.99
N CYS A 278 3.23 -6.33 -13.67
CA CYS A 278 2.57 -7.48 -13.03
C CYS A 278 1.18 -7.72 -13.61
N PHE A 279 0.39 -6.67 -13.78
CA PHE A 279 -0.94 -6.78 -14.34
C PHE A 279 -0.93 -7.17 -15.82
N ALA A 280 -0.04 -6.61 -16.63
CA ALA A 280 0.10 -6.96 -18.04
C ALA A 280 0.50 -8.43 -18.23
N ILE A 281 1.42 -8.94 -17.42
CA ILE A 281 1.80 -10.36 -17.43
C ILE A 281 0.58 -11.23 -17.04
N SER A 282 -0.15 -10.85 -15.99
CA SER A 282 -1.38 -11.54 -15.57
C SER A 282 -2.41 -11.59 -16.70
N TYR A 283 -2.61 -10.47 -17.37
CA TYR A 283 -3.54 -10.32 -18.47
C TYR A 283 -3.15 -11.23 -19.65
N VAL A 284 -1.89 -11.17 -20.10
CA VAL A 284 -1.40 -12.00 -21.24
C VAL A 284 -1.51 -13.49 -20.91
N LEU A 285 -1.13 -13.89 -19.70
CA LEU A 285 -1.23 -15.29 -19.27
C LEU A 285 -2.69 -15.76 -19.21
N PHE A 286 -3.59 -14.94 -18.65
CA PHE A 286 -5.02 -15.26 -18.58
C PHE A 286 -5.64 -15.39 -19.96
N MET A 287 -5.31 -14.52 -20.92
CA MET A 287 -5.81 -14.58 -22.30
C MET A 287 -5.32 -15.81 -23.06
N ARG A 288 -4.09 -16.27 -22.79
CA ARG A 288 -3.48 -17.45 -23.44
C ARG A 288 -3.88 -18.78 -22.82
N GLN A 289 -4.51 -18.79 -21.65
CA GLN A 289 -4.92 -20.04 -21.01
C GLN A 289 -6.07 -20.72 -21.75
N GLU A 290 -5.90 -22.00 -22.11
CA GLU A 290 -6.99 -22.85 -22.57
C GLU A 290 -7.88 -23.23 -21.37
N ILE A 291 -9.15 -22.88 -21.43
CA ILE A 291 -10.14 -23.25 -20.42
C ILE A 291 -10.82 -24.49 -20.95
N ARG A 292 -10.34 -25.66 -20.52
CA ARG A 292 -11.03 -26.94 -20.81
C ARG A 292 -12.16 -27.09 -19.80
N PRO A 293 -13.38 -27.44 -20.24
CA PRO A 293 -14.44 -27.83 -19.30
C PRO A 293 -13.99 -29.10 -18.57
N THR A 294 -13.94 -29.04 -17.26
CA THR A 294 -13.73 -30.21 -16.37
C THR A 294 -15.05 -30.87 -16.12
#